data_6c147f4347270bf89ed5ed810d3db878
#
_entry.id   6c147f4347270bf89ed5ed810d3db878
#
_cell.length_a   1.000
_cell.length_b   1.000
_cell.length_c   1.000
_cell.angle_alpha   90.00
_cell.angle_beta   90.00
_cell.angle_gamma   90.00
#
_symmetry.space_group_name_H-M   'P 1'
#
loop_
_entity.id
_entity.type
_entity.pdbx_description
1 polymer ?
#
loop_
_entity_poly.entity_id
_entity_poly.type
_entity_poly.pdbx_seq_one_letter_code
_entity_poly.pdbx_strand_id
1 'polypeptide(L)'
;MNPPPPKLRRFLQKFTVLRGAPRELWIIYAAYILENLAYKVGAATVLTLWLSSDLGFGDQSAGAMVATWSAVMTLITVFIGPLTDALGVRRTFLLGFGVCLVARVVMTLTAERWVVLPGGLYLQAVGIALMIPVMAAAMKKYSNTAQRSVAFSLYYALMNLGFAAGDWIFDTVRSPQTGLGEHGHWTLPLLGTDLSTYRVLIFFSVIFTIPGMLLTWFCLRDGVEVTEEGVTITPREKNSAANPLAALARTVRDTAVKTGNIFASLWREPSFYKFLAFMTLVVGVRMIFYHLAFTFPKFGLRELGDGAPIAKISSMVNSILIVALVPITGVLTQKIAAYRMVIVGSLISALSVFFLAVPAEWFKPLADGWLGNLIGHDWLHLPGAVNPLYLAIFLFVTLLSVGEALWSPRLYEYASAIAPKGQEASYMALSLLPYFLAKFFVGGSSGWLLATYCPETGARHPETMWLIIGGMALVTPLGAILFRKYIQVHEAGR
;
A
#
# COMPACT_ATOMS: atom_id res chain seq x y z
N MET A 1 40.71 -3.11 -24.17
CA MET A 1 39.36 -2.85 -23.66
C MET A 1 39.04 -3.90 -22.62
N ASN A 2 38.85 -3.51 -21.37
CA ASN A 2 38.46 -4.46 -20.33
C ASN A 2 37.05 -5.01 -20.61
N PRO A 3 36.84 -6.32 -20.43
CA PRO A 3 35.52 -6.92 -20.64
C PRO A 3 34.47 -6.23 -19.75
N PRO A 4 33.26 -6.04 -20.25
CA PRO A 4 32.22 -5.35 -19.47
C PRO A 4 31.93 -6.15 -18.17
N PRO A 5 31.78 -5.47 -17.03
CA PRO A 5 31.56 -6.15 -15.75
C PRO A 5 30.31 -7.04 -15.81
N PRO A 6 30.31 -8.18 -15.10
CA PRO A 6 29.17 -9.11 -15.08
C PRO A 6 27.88 -8.38 -14.69
N LYS A 7 26.73 -8.79 -15.25
CA LYS A 7 25.42 -8.12 -15.11
C LYS A 7 25.06 -7.79 -13.66
N LEU A 8 25.40 -8.68 -12.72
CA LEU A 8 25.21 -8.47 -11.28
C LEU A 8 26.03 -7.28 -10.75
N ARG A 9 27.30 -7.15 -11.17
CA ARG A 9 28.17 -6.04 -10.76
C ARG A 9 27.69 -4.70 -11.31
N ARG A 10 27.13 -4.67 -12.54
CA ARG A 10 26.48 -3.48 -13.10
C ARG A 10 25.20 -3.12 -12.34
N PHE A 11 24.43 -4.11 -11.89
CA PHE A 11 23.24 -3.92 -11.08
C PHE A 11 23.61 -3.32 -9.71
N LEU A 12 24.58 -3.92 -9.02
CA LEU A 12 25.07 -3.41 -7.73
C LEU A 12 25.73 -2.02 -7.85
N GLN A 13 26.43 -1.75 -8.96
CA GLN A 13 26.98 -0.43 -9.25
C GLN A 13 25.90 0.66 -9.40
N LYS A 14 24.68 0.33 -9.85
CA LYS A 14 23.59 1.31 -9.88
C LYS A 14 23.24 1.85 -8.50
N PHE A 15 23.36 1.04 -7.45
CA PHE A 15 23.12 1.51 -6.07
C PHE A 15 24.24 2.40 -5.53
N THR A 16 25.47 2.29 -6.08
CA THR A 16 26.57 3.18 -5.69
C THR A 16 26.34 4.63 -6.13
N VAL A 17 25.45 4.87 -7.10
CA VAL A 17 25.04 6.22 -7.53
C VAL A 17 24.44 7.04 -6.38
N LEU A 18 23.84 6.37 -5.39
CA LEU A 18 23.30 7.04 -4.19
C LEU A 18 24.36 7.42 -3.15
N ARG A 19 25.62 7.03 -3.29
CA ARG A 19 26.69 7.41 -2.34
C ARG A 19 26.90 8.92 -2.22
N GLY A 20 26.61 9.67 -3.30
CA GLY A 20 26.64 11.15 -3.30
C GLY A 20 25.30 11.80 -2.94
N ALA A 21 24.28 11.03 -2.54
CA ALA A 21 23.00 11.57 -2.15
C ALA A 21 23.09 12.32 -0.80
N PRO A 22 22.32 13.41 -0.61
CA PRO A 22 22.32 14.16 0.62
C PRO A 22 21.79 13.31 1.79
N ARG A 23 22.22 13.65 2.99
CA ARG A 23 21.76 12.97 4.22
C ARG A 23 20.24 12.96 4.37
N GLU A 24 19.57 13.97 3.85
CA GLU A 24 18.11 14.12 3.87
C GLU A 24 17.39 12.94 3.20
N LEU A 25 17.95 12.40 2.12
CA LEU A 25 17.41 11.22 1.45
C LEU A 25 17.40 10.00 2.39
N TRP A 26 18.50 9.79 3.11
CA TRP A 26 18.62 8.66 4.05
C TRP A 26 17.74 8.83 5.29
N ILE A 27 17.61 10.07 5.81
CA ILE A 27 16.69 10.41 6.90
C ILE A 27 15.25 10.12 6.52
N ILE A 28 14.84 10.54 5.31
CA ILE A 28 13.51 10.28 4.82
C ILE A 28 13.26 8.78 4.64
N TYR A 29 14.22 8.01 4.14
CA TYR A 29 14.08 6.54 4.05
C TYR A 29 13.87 5.90 5.42
N ALA A 30 14.63 6.29 6.42
CA ALA A 30 14.47 5.77 7.78
C ALA A 30 13.10 6.14 8.37
N ALA A 31 12.67 7.40 8.25
CA ALA A 31 11.35 7.84 8.67
C ALA A 31 10.22 7.12 7.91
N TYR A 32 10.43 6.84 6.63
CA TYR A 32 9.48 6.12 5.78
C TYR A 32 9.31 4.66 6.16
N ILE A 33 10.41 3.95 6.48
CA ILE A 33 10.33 2.57 6.99
C ILE A 33 9.49 2.54 8.27
N LEU A 34 9.75 3.46 9.21
CA LEU A 34 9.03 3.55 10.48
C LEU A 34 7.54 3.84 10.27
N GLU A 35 7.20 4.74 9.33
CA GLU A 35 5.80 5.03 9.04
C GLU A 35 5.10 3.87 8.33
N ASN A 36 5.75 3.19 7.38
CA ASN A 36 5.15 2.01 6.73
C ASN A 36 4.96 0.87 7.73
N LEU A 37 5.88 0.69 8.64
CA LEU A 37 5.75 -0.25 9.75
C LEU A 37 4.57 0.12 10.65
N ALA A 38 4.48 1.38 11.08
CA ALA A 38 3.37 1.89 11.88
C ALA A 38 2.01 1.78 11.16
N TYR A 39 1.98 2.12 9.87
CA TYR A 39 0.79 1.98 9.01
C TYR A 39 0.34 0.51 8.91
N LYS A 40 1.28 -0.40 8.70
CA LYS A 40 0.97 -1.81 8.51
C LYS A 40 0.39 -2.42 9.77
N VAL A 41 1.01 -2.15 10.93
CA VAL A 41 0.59 -2.68 12.23
C VAL A 41 -0.69 -2.00 12.74
N GLY A 42 -0.88 -0.69 12.49
CA GLY A 42 -1.98 0.10 13.05
C GLY A 42 -3.16 0.35 12.12
N ALA A 43 -3.07 -0.02 10.82
CA ALA A 43 -4.13 0.27 9.87
C ALA A 43 -4.36 -0.84 8.84
N ALA A 44 -3.35 -1.25 8.05
CA ALA A 44 -3.58 -2.00 6.83
C ALA A 44 -4.27 -3.35 7.04
N THR A 45 -3.86 -4.12 8.05
CA THR A 45 -4.38 -5.47 8.30
C THR A 45 -5.32 -5.50 9.51
N VAL A 46 -5.12 -4.59 10.46
CA VAL A 46 -5.81 -4.62 11.76
C VAL A 46 -7.22 -4.04 11.72
N LEU A 47 -7.51 -3.08 10.83
CA LEU A 47 -8.74 -2.28 10.92
C LEU A 47 -10.02 -3.09 10.85
N THR A 48 -10.15 -4.04 9.94
CA THR A 48 -11.38 -4.86 9.83
C THR A 48 -11.60 -5.72 11.06
N LEU A 49 -10.53 -6.26 11.62
CA LEU A 49 -10.56 -7.10 12.82
C LEU A 49 -10.87 -6.25 14.07
N TRP A 50 -10.17 -5.14 14.24
CA TRP A 50 -10.40 -4.19 15.33
C TRP A 50 -11.82 -3.64 15.35
N LEU A 51 -12.36 -3.23 14.19
CA LEU A 51 -13.74 -2.75 14.08
C LEU A 51 -14.75 -3.81 14.51
N SER A 52 -14.49 -5.07 14.23
CA SER A 52 -15.41 -6.14 14.61
C SER A 52 -15.21 -6.61 16.05
N SER A 53 -13.97 -6.86 16.45
CA SER A 53 -13.65 -7.40 17.78
C SER A 53 -13.87 -6.36 18.90
N ASP A 54 -13.31 -5.16 18.73
CA ASP A 54 -13.27 -4.16 19.80
C ASP A 54 -14.48 -3.23 19.78
N LEU A 55 -14.99 -2.92 18.58
CA LEU A 55 -16.11 -1.99 18.41
C LEU A 55 -17.44 -2.71 18.10
N GLY A 56 -17.44 -4.02 17.93
CA GLY A 56 -18.65 -4.82 17.73
C GLY A 56 -19.41 -4.51 16.42
N PHE A 57 -18.69 -4.12 15.36
CA PHE A 57 -19.30 -3.94 14.04
C PHE A 57 -19.38 -5.27 13.29
N GLY A 58 -20.54 -5.57 12.72
CA GLY A 58 -20.68 -6.69 11.80
C GLY A 58 -19.87 -6.50 10.52
N ASP A 59 -19.66 -7.56 9.74
CA ASP A 59 -18.81 -7.57 8.54
C ASP A 59 -19.11 -6.46 7.55
N GLN A 60 -20.39 -6.27 7.23
CA GLN A 60 -20.83 -5.22 6.28
C GLN A 60 -20.48 -3.83 6.79
N SER A 61 -20.75 -3.53 8.05
CA SER A 61 -20.48 -2.22 8.65
C SER A 61 -18.98 -1.98 8.76
N ALA A 62 -18.20 -2.97 9.17
CA ALA A 62 -16.74 -2.88 9.24
C ALA A 62 -16.13 -2.65 7.86
N GLY A 63 -16.58 -3.41 6.84
CA GLY A 63 -16.17 -3.22 5.45
C GLY A 63 -16.50 -1.83 4.92
N ALA A 64 -17.73 -1.34 5.16
CA ALA A 64 -18.16 0.00 4.76
C ALA A 64 -17.33 1.11 5.44
N MET A 65 -16.98 0.94 6.72
CA MET A 65 -16.13 1.90 7.45
C MET A 65 -14.70 1.95 6.90
N VAL A 66 -14.10 0.81 6.61
CA VAL A 66 -12.76 0.76 5.99
C VAL A 66 -12.79 1.33 4.58
N ALA A 67 -13.88 1.10 3.82
CA ALA A 67 -14.08 1.72 2.52
C ALA A 67 -14.14 3.25 2.61
N THR A 68 -14.98 3.80 3.49
CA THR A 68 -15.11 5.25 3.69
C THR A 68 -13.84 5.87 4.21
N TRP A 69 -13.15 5.23 5.16
CA TRP A 69 -11.81 5.62 5.63
C TRP A 69 -10.81 5.71 4.47
N SER A 70 -10.73 4.67 3.64
CA SER A 70 -9.82 4.62 2.50
C SER A 70 -10.20 5.64 1.40
N ALA A 71 -11.50 5.90 1.25
CA ALA A 71 -12.04 6.91 0.36
C ALA A 71 -11.63 8.33 0.81
N VAL A 72 -11.85 8.65 2.08
CA VAL A 72 -11.45 9.93 2.69
C VAL A 72 -9.95 10.14 2.55
N MET A 73 -9.14 9.13 2.87
CA MET A 73 -7.69 9.18 2.70
C MET A 73 -7.30 9.51 1.25
N THR A 74 -7.90 8.84 0.26
CA THR A 74 -7.57 9.04 -1.15
C THR A 74 -7.99 10.42 -1.65
N LEU A 75 -9.19 10.89 -1.28
CA LEU A 75 -9.66 12.23 -1.64
C LEU A 75 -8.73 13.31 -1.08
N ILE A 76 -8.38 13.22 0.20
CA ILE A 76 -7.48 14.20 0.82
C ILE A 76 -6.12 14.17 0.14
N THR A 77 -5.57 12.97 -0.20
CA THR A 77 -4.27 12.83 -0.87
C THR A 77 -4.21 13.63 -2.18
N VAL A 78 -5.31 13.69 -2.95
CA VAL A 78 -5.37 14.46 -4.20
C VAL A 78 -5.15 15.95 -3.96
N PHE A 79 -5.62 16.49 -2.82
CA PHE A 79 -5.49 17.91 -2.48
C PHE A 79 -4.20 18.27 -1.73
N ILE A 80 -3.45 17.29 -1.24
CA ILE A 80 -2.25 17.52 -0.42
C ILE A 80 -1.00 17.84 -1.23
N GLY A 81 -0.91 17.45 -2.50
CA GLY A 81 0.28 17.71 -3.32
C GLY A 81 0.74 19.17 -3.23
N PRO A 82 -0.10 20.13 -3.58
CA PRO A 82 0.22 21.55 -3.49
C PRO A 82 0.40 22.12 -2.08
N LEU A 83 -0.22 21.49 -1.06
CA LEU A 83 0.08 21.82 0.32
C LEU A 83 1.53 21.50 0.67
N THR A 84 2.04 20.36 0.15
CA THR A 84 3.45 19.98 0.29
C THR A 84 4.37 20.99 -0.37
N ASP A 85 4.01 21.47 -1.55
CA ASP A 85 4.78 22.53 -2.26
C ASP A 85 4.79 23.85 -1.49
N ALA A 86 3.67 24.18 -0.84
CA ALA A 86 3.54 25.38 -0.03
C ALA A 86 4.25 25.29 1.34
N LEU A 87 4.11 24.20 2.09
CA LEU A 87 4.69 24.01 3.42
C LEU A 87 6.13 23.49 3.40
N GLY A 88 6.51 22.79 2.34
CA GLY A 88 7.76 22.05 2.22
C GLY A 88 7.69 20.65 2.84
N VAL A 89 8.63 19.79 2.44
CA VAL A 89 8.67 18.38 2.80
C VAL A 89 8.67 18.15 4.31
N ARG A 90 9.56 18.84 5.04
CA ARG A 90 9.72 18.64 6.49
C ARG A 90 8.45 18.95 7.27
N ARG A 91 7.83 20.12 7.03
CA ARG A 91 6.64 20.56 7.81
C ARG A 91 5.42 19.73 7.51
N THR A 92 5.19 19.38 6.24
CA THR A 92 4.05 18.54 5.86
C THR A 92 4.20 17.13 6.45
N PHE A 93 5.43 16.61 6.46
CA PHE A 93 5.70 15.29 7.03
C PHE A 93 5.51 15.27 8.56
N LEU A 94 5.99 16.32 9.27
CA LEU A 94 5.75 16.48 10.71
C LEU A 94 4.27 16.65 11.05
N LEU A 95 3.53 17.40 10.24
CA LEU A 95 2.07 17.54 10.41
C LEU A 95 1.38 16.17 10.25
N GLY A 96 1.76 15.41 9.23
CA GLY A 96 1.26 14.05 9.01
C GLY A 96 1.54 13.12 10.18
N PHE A 97 2.79 13.08 10.68
CA PHE A 97 3.16 12.32 11.88
C PHE A 97 2.38 12.76 13.12
N GLY A 98 2.26 14.07 13.35
CA GLY A 98 1.51 14.62 14.49
C GLY A 98 0.05 14.20 14.48
N VAL A 99 -0.61 14.32 13.33
CA VAL A 99 -2.01 13.90 13.16
C VAL A 99 -2.15 12.39 13.34
N CYS A 100 -1.28 11.58 12.74
CA CYS A 100 -1.28 10.14 12.93
C CYS A 100 -1.03 9.74 14.38
N LEU A 101 -0.10 10.42 15.07
CA LEU A 101 0.19 10.14 16.48
C LEU A 101 -1.04 10.35 17.36
N VAL A 102 -1.70 11.50 17.22
CA VAL A 102 -2.94 11.79 17.96
C VAL A 102 -4.01 10.74 17.68
N ALA A 103 -4.25 10.44 16.41
CA ALA A 103 -5.24 9.45 16.00
C ALA A 103 -4.96 8.05 16.58
N ARG A 104 -3.72 7.59 16.47
CA ARG A 104 -3.26 6.28 16.97
C ARG A 104 -3.35 6.20 18.50
N VAL A 105 -3.02 7.28 19.22
CA VAL A 105 -3.20 7.37 20.67
C VAL A 105 -4.67 7.26 21.05
N VAL A 106 -5.56 7.98 20.38
CA VAL A 106 -7.00 7.88 20.60
C VAL A 106 -7.49 6.45 20.36
N MET A 107 -7.12 5.82 19.26
CA MET A 107 -7.48 4.42 18.95
C MET A 107 -6.93 3.42 19.97
N THR A 108 -5.78 3.71 20.58
CA THR A 108 -5.18 2.87 21.62
C THR A 108 -5.95 2.99 22.94
N LEU A 109 -6.28 4.21 23.36
CA LEU A 109 -6.76 4.47 24.73
C LEU A 109 -8.27 4.28 24.92
N THR A 110 -9.07 4.37 23.85
CA THR A 110 -10.53 4.25 23.97
C THR A 110 -11.13 3.35 22.90
N ALA A 111 -12.25 2.68 23.26
CA ALA A 111 -13.12 1.94 22.34
C ALA A 111 -14.49 2.64 22.16
N GLU A 112 -14.66 3.85 22.72
CA GLU A 112 -15.89 4.62 22.58
C GLU A 112 -16.08 5.05 21.12
N ARG A 113 -17.11 4.49 20.45
CA ARG A 113 -17.34 4.66 19.01
C ARG A 113 -17.40 6.14 18.59
N TRP A 114 -18.07 6.99 19.38
CA TRP A 114 -18.23 8.42 19.10
C TRP A 114 -16.95 9.24 19.19
N VAL A 115 -15.93 8.73 19.87
CA VAL A 115 -14.62 9.34 20.00
C VAL A 115 -13.64 8.73 19.02
N VAL A 116 -13.61 7.41 18.95
CA VAL A 116 -12.57 6.69 18.20
C VAL A 116 -12.79 6.72 16.69
N LEU A 117 -14.03 6.79 16.21
CA LEU A 117 -14.26 6.89 14.77
C LEU A 117 -13.80 8.25 14.22
N PRO A 118 -14.27 9.43 14.70
CA PRO A 118 -13.81 10.70 14.16
C PRO A 118 -12.37 11.03 14.57
N GLY A 119 -12.02 10.88 15.87
CA GLY A 119 -10.73 11.29 16.44
C GLY A 119 -9.60 10.26 16.25
N GLY A 120 -9.93 9.03 15.93
CA GLY A 120 -8.99 7.95 15.63
C GLY A 120 -9.01 7.60 14.16
N LEU A 121 -10.00 6.80 13.74
CA LEU A 121 -10.05 6.20 12.39
C LEU A 121 -9.96 7.24 11.26
N TYR A 122 -10.87 8.20 11.23
CA TYR A 122 -10.90 9.19 10.14
C TYR A 122 -9.79 10.23 10.26
N LEU A 123 -9.40 10.60 11.48
CA LEU A 123 -8.25 11.48 11.68
C LEU A 123 -6.94 10.82 11.22
N GLN A 124 -6.78 9.49 11.42
CA GLN A 124 -5.64 8.73 10.89
C GLN A 124 -5.61 8.78 9.35
N ALA A 125 -6.78 8.71 8.67
CA ALA A 125 -6.84 8.85 7.22
C ALA A 125 -6.25 10.19 6.75
N VAL A 126 -6.55 11.29 7.46
CA VAL A 126 -5.99 12.61 7.17
C VAL A 126 -4.48 12.62 7.33
N GLY A 127 -3.97 12.07 8.44
CA GLY A 127 -2.53 12.01 8.71
C GLY A 127 -1.74 11.22 7.66
N ILE A 128 -2.25 10.05 7.28
CA ILE A 128 -1.64 9.21 6.24
C ILE A 128 -1.68 9.93 4.88
N ALA A 129 -2.81 10.55 4.53
CA ALA A 129 -2.97 11.31 3.29
C ALA A 129 -1.96 12.45 3.16
N LEU A 130 -1.60 13.11 4.27
CA LEU A 130 -0.55 14.13 4.30
C LEU A 130 0.83 13.59 3.93
N MET A 131 1.15 12.35 4.30
CA MET A 131 2.48 11.78 4.12
C MET A 131 2.73 11.15 2.75
N ILE A 132 1.71 10.61 2.09
CA ILE A 132 1.87 9.90 0.80
C ILE A 132 2.52 10.77 -0.28
N PRO A 133 2.00 11.98 -0.65
CA PRO A 133 2.59 12.79 -1.71
C PRO A 133 3.92 13.43 -1.29
N VAL A 134 4.11 13.68 0.01
CA VAL A 134 5.35 14.23 0.55
C VAL A 134 6.54 13.32 0.26
N MET A 135 6.34 12.01 0.37
CA MET A 135 7.41 11.03 0.12
C MET A 135 7.86 11.04 -1.34
N ALA A 136 6.91 11.09 -2.28
CA ALA A 136 7.23 11.21 -3.70
C ALA A 136 7.94 12.53 -4.02
N ALA A 137 7.50 13.64 -3.42
CA ALA A 137 8.14 14.95 -3.53
C ALA A 137 9.57 14.94 -2.94
N ALA A 138 9.77 14.28 -1.79
CA ALA A 138 11.08 14.13 -1.17
C ALA A 138 12.07 13.38 -2.06
N MET A 139 11.63 12.26 -2.68
CA MET A 139 12.47 11.50 -3.62
C MET A 139 12.93 12.38 -4.79
N LYS A 140 12.03 13.22 -5.32
CA LYS A 140 12.36 14.15 -6.40
C LYS A 140 13.31 15.27 -5.95
N LYS A 141 13.11 15.82 -4.73
CA LYS A 141 13.91 16.95 -4.22
C LYS A 141 15.31 16.53 -3.74
N TYR A 142 15.45 15.31 -3.21
CA TYR A 142 16.71 14.84 -2.62
C TYR A 142 17.51 13.91 -3.53
N SER A 143 17.15 13.85 -4.83
CA SER A 143 17.91 13.10 -5.84
C SER A 143 18.03 13.88 -7.12
N ASN A 144 19.22 13.85 -7.76
CA ASN A 144 19.42 14.37 -9.11
C ASN A 144 18.84 13.40 -10.16
N THR A 145 18.85 13.80 -11.43
CA THR A 145 18.28 13.01 -12.53
C THR A 145 18.90 11.60 -12.63
N ALA A 146 20.22 11.47 -12.43
CA ALA A 146 20.92 10.20 -12.49
C ALA A 146 20.55 9.27 -11.31
N GLN A 147 20.31 9.83 -10.14
CA GLN A 147 19.97 9.10 -8.90
C GLN A 147 18.49 8.74 -8.80
N ARG A 148 17.61 9.50 -9.46
CA ARG A 148 16.15 9.46 -9.27
C ARG A 148 15.53 8.08 -9.44
N SER A 149 15.87 7.37 -10.50
CA SER A 149 15.34 6.02 -10.75
C SER A 149 15.72 5.04 -9.63
N VAL A 150 16.96 5.09 -9.14
CA VAL A 150 17.44 4.23 -8.05
C VAL A 150 16.80 4.63 -6.73
N ALA A 151 16.63 5.95 -6.49
CA ALA A 151 15.96 6.46 -5.29
C ALA A 151 14.50 5.97 -5.19
N PHE A 152 13.73 6.04 -6.28
CA PHE A 152 12.37 5.49 -6.30
C PHE A 152 12.32 3.97 -6.18
N SER A 153 13.28 3.24 -6.76
CA SER A 153 13.36 1.79 -6.62
C SER A 153 13.64 1.38 -5.17
N LEU A 154 14.57 2.08 -4.51
CA LEU A 154 14.88 1.84 -3.09
C LEU A 154 13.68 2.22 -2.19
N TYR A 155 13.01 3.34 -2.48
CA TYR A 155 11.79 3.75 -1.81
C TYR A 155 10.74 2.63 -1.81
N TYR A 156 10.49 2.01 -2.98
CA TYR A 156 9.52 0.91 -3.11
C TYR A 156 9.97 -0.35 -2.34
N ALA A 157 11.25 -0.68 -2.39
CA ALA A 157 11.81 -1.80 -1.64
C ALA A 157 11.71 -1.59 -0.11
N LEU A 158 12.03 -0.39 0.38
CA LEU A 158 11.94 -0.05 1.80
C LEU A 158 10.50 0.00 2.32
N MET A 159 9.54 0.40 1.48
CA MET A 159 8.10 0.27 1.79
C MET A 159 7.74 -1.19 2.08
N ASN A 160 8.09 -2.09 1.18
CA ASN A 160 7.80 -3.51 1.34
C ASN A 160 8.55 -4.14 2.52
N LEU A 161 9.76 -3.68 2.83
CA LEU A 161 10.47 -4.09 4.03
C LEU A 161 9.72 -3.69 5.31
N GLY A 162 9.22 -2.46 5.37
CA GLY A 162 8.36 -1.98 6.47
C GLY A 162 7.08 -2.81 6.60
N PHE A 163 6.45 -3.17 5.48
CA PHE A 163 5.27 -4.02 5.45
C PHE A 163 5.56 -5.44 5.96
N ALA A 164 6.63 -6.07 5.48
CA ALA A 164 7.01 -7.40 5.93
C ALA A 164 7.30 -7.45 7.44
N ALA A 165 8.00 -6.45 7.98
CA ALA A 165 8.23 -6.34 9.41
C ALA A 165 6.92 -6.12 10.20
N GLY A 166 6.00 -5.31 9.68
CA GLY A 166 4.69 -5.10 10.28
C GLY A 166 3.82 -6.36 10.30
N ASP A 167 3.83 -7.14 9.23
CA ASP A 167 3.13 -8.42 9.15
C ASP A 167 3.70 -9.45 10.14
N TRP A 168 5.02 -9.46 10.32
CA TRP A 168 5.65 -10.31 11.33
C TRP A 168 5.21 -9.93 12.74
N ILE A 169 5.17 -8.63 13.08
CA ILE A 169 4.70 -8.15 14.39
C ILE A 169 3.23 -8.50 14.58
N PHE A 170 2.40 -8.26 13.56
CA PHE A 170 0.97 -8.53 13.61
C PHE A 170 0.69 -10.00 13.97
N ASP A 171 1.27 -10.95 13.25
CA ASP A 171 1.07 -12.36 13.53
C ASP A 171 1.73 -12.81 14.84
N THR A 172 2.87 -12.21 15.22
CA THR A 172 3.55 -12.55 16.48
C THR A 172 2.72 -12.15 17.71
N VAL A 173 2.10 -10.97 17.69
CA VAL A 173 1.25 -10.47 18.79
C VAL A 173 -0.04 -11.30 18.91
N ARG A 174 -0.61 -11.72 17.78
CA ARG A 174 -1.85 -12.52 17.73
C ARG A 174 -1.65 -14.02 17.98
N SER A 175 -0.42 -14.49 17.89
CA SER A 175 -0.12 -15.90 18.14
C SER A 175 -0.32 -16.25 19.63
N PRO A 176 -1.06 -17.32 19.96
CA PRO A 176 -1.19 -17.80 21.33
C PRO A 176 0.14 -18.28 21.94
N GLN A 177 1.10 -18.70 21.11
CA GLN A 177 2.39 -19.23 21.55
C GLN A 177 3.43 -18.13 21.84
N THR A 178 3.39 -17.03 21.09
CA THR A 178 4.42 -15.98 21.14
C THR A 178 3.90 -14.64 21.62
N GLY A 179 2.60 -14.45 21.67
CA GLY A 179 1.96 -13.18 21.99
C GLY A 179 0.73 -13.35 22.86
N LEU A 180 -0.25 -12.49 22.63
CA LEU A 180 -1.47 -12.40 23.45
C LEU A 180 -2.60 -13.35 23.00
N GLY A 181 -2.50 -13.91 21.79
CA GLY A 181 -3.64 -14.58 21.14
C GLY A 181 -4.66 -13.58 20.59
N GLU A 182 -5.73 -14.08 19.94
CA GLU A 182 -6.76 -13.22 19.32
C GLU A 182 -7.56 -12.39 20.33
N HIS A 183 -7.89 -12.98 21.45
CA HIS A 183 -8.74 -12.39 22.49
C HIS A 183 -7.96 -12.05 23.77
N GLY A 184 -6.64 -11.88 23.65
CA GLY A 184 -5.79 -11.54 24.78
C GLY A 184 -5.92 -10.09 25.19
N HIS A 185 -5.46 -9.81 26.41
CA HIS A 185 -5.47 -8.49 27.01
C HIS A 185 -4.10 -8.17 27.60
N TRP A 186 -3.72 -6.90 27.54
CA TRP A 186 -2.51 -6.39 28.16
C TRP A 186 -2.78 -5.05 28.81
N THR A 187 -2.46 -4.94 30.10
CA THR A 187 -2.63 -3.70 30.85
C THR A 187 -1.42 -2.80 30.64
N LEU A 188 -1.66 -1.60 30.12
CA LEU A 188 -0.61 -0.59 29.91
C LEU A 188 -0.09 -0.09 31.27
N PRO A 189 1.18 -0.33 31.65
CA PRO A 189 1.65 -0.12 33.02
C PRO A 189 1.56 1.32 33.52
N LEU A 190 1.68 2.33 32.61
CA LEU A 190 1.68 3.74 32.97
C LEU A 190 0.28 4.31 33.23
N LEU A 191 -0.75 3.77 32.59
CA LEU A 191 -2.11 4.32 32.62
C LEU A 191 -3.13 3.37 33.23
N GLY A 192 -2.75 2.13 33.53
CA GLY A 192 -3.68 1.10 34.02
C GLY A 192 -4.80 0.72 33.02
N THR A 193 -4.65 1.17 31.75
CA THR A 193 -5.66 0.91 30.71
C THR A 193 -5.49 -0.49 30.18
N ASP A 194 -6.55 -1.26 30.17
CA ASP A 194 -6.58 -2.60 29.55
C ASP A 194 -6.74 -2.51 28.05
N LEU A 195 -5.82 -3.10 27.30
CA LEU A 195 -5.76 -3.10 25.85
C LEU A 195 -6.02 -4.50 25.30
N SER A 196 -6.97 -4.62 24.38
CA SER A 196 -7.15 -5.84 23.58
C SER A 196 -5.95 -6.10 22.68
N THR A 197 -5.80 -7.29 22.15
CA THR A 197 -4.76 -7.66 21.17
C THR A 197 -4.66 -6.66 20.03
N TYR A 198 -5.79 -6.22 19.48
CA TYR A 198 -5.79 -5.25 18.36
C TYR A 198 -5.42 -3.84 18.80
N ARG A 199 -5.81 -3.42 20.00
CA ARG A 199 -5.37 -2.13 20.56
C ARG A 199 -3.87 -2.14 20.92
N VAL A 200 -3.32 -3.27 21.32
CA VAL A 200 -1.86 -3.45 21.49
C VAL A 200 -1.13 -3.29 20.16
N LEU A 201 -1.66 -3.83 19.06
CA LEU A 201 -1.10 -3.61 17.72
C LEU A 201 -1.14 -2.13 17.32
N ILE A 202 -2.26 -1.45 17.57
CA ILE A 202 -2.37 -0.01 17.35
C ILE A 202 -1.38 0.76 18.25
N PHE A 203 -1.15 0.33 19.48
CA PHE A 203 -0.13 0.92 20.38
C PHE A 203 1.28 0.76 19.82
N PHE A 204 1.63 -0.40 19.23
CA PHE A 204 2.91 -0.52 18.51
C PHE A 204 3.05 0.52 17.39
N SER A 205 1.95 0.86 16.70
CA SER A 205 2.02 1.93 15.70
C SER A 205 2.36 3.29 16.30
N VAL A 206 1.91 3.58 17.53
CA VAL A 206 2.34 4.80 18.29
C VAL A 206 3.85 4.76 18.55
N ILE A 207 4.36 3.60 19.03
CA ILE A 207 5.80 3.43 19.32
C ILE A 207 6.65 3.68 18.08
N PHE A 208 6.24 3.24 16.88
CA PHE A 208 7.00 3.47 15.65
C PHE A 208 6.82 4.89 15.07
N THR A 209 5.67 5.53 15.32
CA THR A 209 5.41 6.90 14.87
C THR A 209 6.30 7.92 15.58
N ILE A 210 6.52 7.75 16.88
CA ILE A 210 7.33 8.70 17.69
C ILE A 210 8.77 8.84 17.16
N PRO A 211 9.58 7.76 16.98
CA PRO A 211 10.92 7.90 16.43
C PRO A 211 10.94 8.47 15.01
N GLY A 212 9.95 8.13 14.15
CA GLY A 212 9.82 8.70 12.82
C GLY A 212 9.60 10.22 12.85
N MET A 213 8.73 10.68 13.75
CA MET A 213 8.50 12.10 13.99
C MET A 213 9.73 12.81 14.55
N LEU A 214 10.40 12.24 15.56
CA LEU A 214 11.61 12.80 16.17
C LEU A 214 12.76 12.87 15.16
N LEU A 215 12.96 11.82 14.36
CA LEU A 215 13.97 11.79 13.31
C LEU A 215 13.72 12.93 12.29
N THR A 216 12.47 13.11 11.89
CA THR A 216 12.07 14.20 10.97
C THR A 216 12.25 15.57 11.63
N TRP A 217 11.91 15.70 12.91
CA TRP A 217 12.00 16.96 13.65
C TRP A 217 13.46 17.42 13.83
N PHE A 218 14.34 16.53 14.29
CA PHE A 218 15.72 16.90 14.66
C PHE A 218 16.69 16.81 13.50
N CYS A 219 16.50 15.86 12.58
CA CYS A 219 17.52 15.55 11.59
C CYS A 219 17.22 16.10 10.18
N LEU A 220 15.95 16.27 9.81
CA LEU A 220 15.58 16.75 8.47
C LEU A 220 15.65 18.27 8.39
N ARG A 221 16.47 18.81 7.47
CA ARG A 221 16.59 20.25 7.23
C ARG A 221 15.52 20.74 6.25
N ASP A 222 15.07 22.00 6.43
CA ASP A 222 14.20 22.68 5.48
C ASP A 222 15.01 23.26 4.31
N GLY A 223 14.37 23.38 3.13
CA GLY A 223 14.92 24.10 1.98
C GLY A 223 16.04 23.35 1.23
N VAL A 224 16.31 22.09 1.56
CA VAL A 224 17.31 21.28 0.84
C VAL A 224 16.72 20.81 -0.49
N GLU A 225 17.48 21.00 -1.56
CA GLU A 225 17.17 20.51 -2.89
C GLU A 225 18.45 20.09 -3.62
N VAL A 226 18.38 19.02 -4.39
CA VAL A 226 19.49 18.51 -5.19
C VAL A 226 19.28 18.91 -6.64
N THR A 227 20.24 19.68 -7.16
CA THR A 227 20.31 20.04 -8.57
C THR A 227 21.43 19.27 -9.27
N GLU A 228 21.58 19.43 -10.58
CA GLU A 228 22.72 18.85 -11.32
C GLU A 228 24.07 19.45 -10.90
N GLU A 229 24.06 20.66 -10.31
CA GLU A 229 25.23 21.39 -9.83
C GLU A 229 25.61 21.01 -8.38
N GLY A 230 24.75 20.27 -7.68
CA GLY A 230 24.98 19.83 -6.31
C GLY A 230 23.80 20.05 -5.35
N VAL A 231 24.10 20.03 -4.06
CA VAL A 231 23.09 20.25 -3.00
C VAL A 231 22.94 21.74 -2.73
N THR A 232 21.78 22.29 -3.02
CA THR A 232 21.41 23.66 -2.71
C THR A 232 20.55 23.70 -1.43
N ILE A 233 20.81 24.68 -0.58
CA ILE A 233 20.00 24.93 0.61
C ILE A 233 19.46 26.35 0.47
N THR A 234 18.21 26.46 0.07
CA THR A 234 17.53 27.75 -0.05
C THR A 234 16.81 28.03 1.27
N PRO A 235 17.29 29.00 2.08
CA PRO A 235 16.55 29.43 3.25
C PRO A 235 15.19 29.95 2.79
N ARG A 236 14.13 29.34 3.30
CA ARG A 236 12.79 29.81 2.98
C ARG A 236 12.60 31.19 3.59
N GLU A 237 12.20 32.17 2.75
CA GLU A 237 11.74 33.44 3.26
C GLU A 237 10.68 33.19 4.35
N LYS A 238 10.88 33.80 5.51
CA LYS A 238 9.84 33.85 6.55
C LYS A 238 8.70 34.67 5.96
N ASN A 239 7.76 34.02 5.28
CA ASN A 239 6.49 34.64 4.96
C ASN A 239 5.88 35.09 6.30
N SER A 240 5.99 36.38 6.58
CA SER A 240 5.37 37.06 7.70
C SER A 240 3.87 37.23 7.43
N ALA A 241 3.18 36.15 7.07
CA ALA A 241 1.74 36.14 7.03
C ALA A 241 1.27 36.27 8.47
N ALA A 242 0.63 37.37 8.79
CA ALA A 242 0.11 37.69 10.11
C ALA A 242 -0.89 36.64 10.63
N ASN A 243 -1.35 35.71 9.76
CA ASN A 243 -2.21 34.59 10.13
C ASN A 243 -1.89 33.34 9.31
N PRO A 244 -1.19 32.33 9.89
CA PRO A 244 -0.81 31.12 9.19
C PRO A 244 -2.02 30.28 8.72
N LEU A 245 -3.16 30.33 9.42
CA LEU A 245 -4.39 29.65 9.02
C LEU A 245 -5.01 30.28 7.77
N ALA A 246 -4.99 31.61 7.65
CA ALA A 246 -5.48 32.30 6.47
C ALA A 246 -4.57 32.05 5.23
N ALA A 247 -3.25 31.96 5.43
CA ALA A 247 -2.31 31.59 4.38
C ALA A 247 -2.56 30.15 3.89
N LEU A 248 -2.78 29.22 4.82
CA LEU A 248 -3.12 27.83 4.52
C LEU A 248 -4.45 27.73 3.74
N ALA A 249 -5.49 28.44 4.19
CA ALA A 249 -6.80 28.46 3.53
C ALA A 249 -6.72 29.01 2.10
N ARG A 250 -5.95 30.08 1.89
CA ARG A 250 -5.68 30.62 0.53
C ARG A 250 -4.96 29.59 -0.34
N THR A 251 -3.89 28.98 0.15
CA THR A 251 -3.15 27.94 -0.59
C THR A 251 -4.05 26.78 -0.98
N VAL A 252 -4.89 26.28 -0.06
CA VAL A 252 -5.85 25.20 -0.34
C VAL A 252 -6.86 25.62 -1.40
N ARG A 253 -7.41 26.84 -1.30
CA ARG A 253 -8.35 27.39 -2.28
C ARG A 253 -7.72 27.54 -3.66
N ASP A 254 -6.55 28.17 -3.75
CA ASP A 254 -5.86 28.42 -5.04
C ASP A 254 -5.48 27.11 -5.70
N THR A 255 -5.12 26.11 -4.91
CA THR A 255 -4.88 24.75 -5.36
C THR A 255 -6.13 24.08 -5.87
N ALA A 256 -7.23 24.14 -5.14
CA ALA A 256 -8.51 23.57 -5.57
C ALA A 256 -8.96 24.19 -6.90
N VAL A 257 -8.81 25.50 -7.06
CA VAL A 257 -9.11 26.21 -8.31
C VAL A 257 -8.19 25.76 -9.45
N LYS A 258 -6.87 25.69 -9.23
CA LYS A 258 -5.91 25.20 -10.23
C LYS A 258 -6.19 23.77 -10.64
N THR A 259 -6.42 22.90 -9.67
CA THR A 259 -6.79 21.50 -9.91
C THR A 259 -8.09 21.42 -10.70
N GLY A 260 -9.12 22.18 -10.32
CA GLY A 260 -10.38 22.26 -11.06
C GLY A 260 -10.21 22.70 -12.53
N ASN A 261 -9.38 23.70 -12.78
CA ASN A 261 -9.09 24.19 -14.15
C ASN A 261 -8.33 23.13 -14.97
N ILE A 262 -7.38 22.42 -14.36
CA ILE A 262 -6.68 21.30 -15.00
C ILE A 262 -7.69 20.19 -15.35
N PHE A 263 -8.56 19.79 -14.42
CA PHE A 263 -9.62 18.82 -14.68
C PHE A 263 -10.52 19.28 -15.83
N ALA A 264 -10.95 20.54 -15.84
CA ALA A 264 -11.81 21.07 -16.90
C ALA A 264 -11.12 21.07 -18.27
N SER A 265 -9.81 21.31 -18.35
CA SER A 265 -9.04 21.23 -19.60
C SER A 265 -8.89 19.79 -20.09
N LEU A 266 -8.58 18.87 -19.18
CA LEU A 266 -8.41 17.44 -19.50
C LEU A 266 -9.70 16.78 -20.00
N TRP A 267 -10.85 17.21 -19.46
CA TRP A 267 -12.18 16.71 -19.87
C TRP A 267 -12.50 16.98 -21.36
N ARG A 268 -11.75 17.86 -22.02
CA ARG A 268 -11.90 18.16 -23.46
C ARG A 268 -10.95 17.34 -24.36
N GLU A 269 -9.99 16.62 -23.77
CA GLU A 269 -8.97 15.89 -24.50
C GLU A 269 -9.39 14.44 -24.79
N PRO A 270 -9.47 13.99 -26.06
CA PRO A 270 -9.82 12.59 -26.38
C PRO A 270 -8.85 11.56 -25.81
N SER A 271 -7.57 11.90 -25.70
CA SER A 271 -6.53 11.05 -25.10
C SER A 271 -6.80 10.74 -23.63
N PHE A 272 -7.43 11.69 -22.93
CA PHE A 272 -7.83 11.52 -21.54
C PHE A 272 -8.87 10.41 -21.36
N TYR A 273 -9.86 10.28 -22.24
CA TYR A 273 -10.86 9.22 -22.14
C TYR A 273 -10.28 7.83 -22.40
N LYS A 274 -9.30 7.71 -23.33
CA LYS A 274 -8.57 6.47 -23.55
C LYS A 274 -7.78 6.05 -22.30
N PHE A 275 -7.12 7.04 -21.67
CA PHE A 275 -6.41 6.85 -20.43
C PHE A 275 -7.35 6.43 -19.28
N LEU A 276 -8.47 7.14 -19.12
CA LEU A 276 -9.47 6.83 -18.09
C LEU A 276 -10.06 5.43 -18.27
N ALA A 277 -10.39 5.05 -19.51
CA ALA A 277 -10.87 3.70 -19.85
C ALA A 277 -9.82 2.63 -19.49
N PHE A 278 -8.55 2.85 -19.82
CA PHE A 278 -7.46 1.95 -19.43
C PHE A 278 -7.32 1.83 -17.91
N MET A 279 -7.31 2.95 -17.19
CA MET A 279 -7.20 2.95 -15.74
C MET A 279 -8.41 2.29 -15.07
N THR A 280 -9.61 2.45 -15.63
CA THR A 280 -10.83 1.76 -15.15
C THR A 280 -10.72 0.24 -15.35
N LEU A 281 -10.16 -0.22 -16.46
CA LEU A 281 -9.89 -1.65 -16.65
C LEU A 281 -8.89 -2.20 -15.65
N VAL A 282 -7.85 -1.43 -15.32
CA VAL A 282 -6.82 -1.86 -14.34
C VAL A 282 -7.39 -1.99 -12.92
N VAL A 283 -8.55 -1.40 -12.64
CA VAL A 283 -9.26 -1.59 -11.35
C VAL A 283 -9.50 -3.06 -11.04
N GLY A 284 -9.86 -3.90 -12.03
CA GLY A 284 -10.13 -5.32 -11.81
C GLY A 284 -8.96 -6.06 -11.14
N VAL A 285 -7.74 -5.90 -11.62
CA VAL A 285 -6.57 -6.53 -10.99
C VAL A 285 -6.22 -5.90 -9.64
N ARG A 286 -6.45 -4.59 -9.48
CA ARG A 286 -6.24 -3.90 -8.20
C ARG A 286 -7.20 -4.36 -7.11
N MET A 287 -8.40 -4.80 -7.46
CA MET A 287 -9.36 -5.35 -6.50
C MET A 287 -8.80 -6.52 -5.69
N ILE A 288 -7.93 -7.37 -6.29
CA ILE A 288 -7.28 -8.47 -5.57
C ILE A 288 -6.57 -7.97 -4.30
N PHE A 289 -5.80 -6.89 -4.41
CA PHE A 289 -5.04 -6.31 -3.29
C PHE A 289 -5.96 -5.68 -2.24
N TYR A 290 -7.09 -5.10 -2.66
CA TYR A 290 -8.07 -4.59 -1.71
C TYR A 290 -8.81 -5.71 -0.99
N HIS A 291 -9.11 -6.82 -1.66
CA HIS A 291 -9.66 -8.01 -1.02
C HIS A 291 -8.64 -8.68 -0.08
N LEU A 292 -7.32 -8.66 -0.42
CA LEU A 292 -6.27 -9.08 0.52
C LEU A 292 -6.23 -8.23 1.80
N ALA A 293 -6.59 -6.94 1.71
CA ALA A 293 -6.61 -6.07 2.88
C ALA A 293 -7.93 -6.13 3.65
N PHE A 294 -9.09 -6.28 2.97
CA PHE A 294 -10.42 -6.11 3.58
C PHE A 294 -11.14 -7.44 3.83
N THR A 295 -10.95 -8.42 2.96
CA THR A 295 -11.65 -9.72 3.01
C THR A 295 -10.78 -10.80 3.62
N PHE A 296 -9.53 -10.89 3.18
CA PHE A 296 -8.62 -11.99 3.52
C PHE A 296 -8.34 -12.13 5.02
N PRO A 297 -8.19 -11.06 5.84
CA PRO A 297 -7.94 -11.25 7.26
C PRO A 297 -9.03 -12.06 7.97
N LYS A 298 -10.30 -11.71 7.72
CA LYS A 298 -11.43 -12.45 8.31
C LYS A 298 -11.61 -13.86 7.72
N PHE A 299 -11.46 -13.99 6.40
CA PHE A 299 -11.45 -15.31 5.76
C PHE A 299 -10.38 -16.21 6.35
N GLY A 300 -9.14 -15.71 6.44
CA GLY A 300 -8.02 -16.49 6.98
C GLY A 300 -8.25 -16.98 8.40
N LEU A 301 -8.77 -16.12 9.28
CA LEU A 301 -9.09 -16.52 10.67
C LEU A 301 -10.24 -17.52 10.74
N ARG A 302 -11.29 -17.33 9.93
CA ARG A 302 -12.46 -18.22 9.94
C ARG A 302 -12.14 -19.62 9.43
N GLU A 303 -11.19 -19.74 8.49
CA GLU A 303 -10.81 -21.02 7.89
C GLU A 303 -9.61 -21.71 8.56
N LEU A 304 -8.66 -20.94 9.09
CA LEU A 304 -7.42 -21.46 9.69
C LEU A 304 -7.44 -21.45 11.22
N GLY A 305 -8.39 -20.72 11.81
CA GLY A 305 -8.54 -20.58 13.26
C GLY A 305 -7.80 -19.37 13.84
N ASP A 306 -8.07 -19.15 15.13
CA ASP A 306 -7.50 -18.05 15.89
C ASP A 306 -5.98 -18.19 16.01
N GLY A 307 -5.28 -17.06 15.92
CA GLY A 307 -3.82 -17.03 15.98
C GLY A 307 -3.11 -17.54 14.73
N ALA A 308 -3.84 -17.93 13.67
CA ALA A 308 -3.23 -18.33 12.41
C ALA A 308 -2.32 -17.21 11.84
N PRO A 309 -1.11 -17.54 11.34
CA PRO A 309 -0.15 -16.58 10.82
C PRO A 309 -0.55 -16.07 9.42
N ILE A 310 -1.73 -15.42 9.33
CA ILE A 310 -2.36 -15.00 8.07
C ILE A 310 -1.57 -13.92 7.33
N ALA A 311 -0.92 -13.01 8.04
CA ALA A 311 -0.13 -11.97 7.43
C ALA A 311 1.23 -12.48 6.96
N LYS A 312 1.86 -13.40 7.71
CA LYS A 312 3.12 -14.05 7.30
C LYS A 312 2.97 -14.81 6.00
N ILE A 313 1.88 -15.61 5.85
CA ILE A 313 1.67 -16.42 4.65
C ILE A 313 1.17 -15.60 3.45
N SER A 314 0.60 -14.43 3.66
CA SER A 314 0.04 -13.59 2.60
C SER A 314 0.89 -12.37 2.29
N SER A 315 0.65 -11.25 2.93
CA SER A 315 1.26 -9.97 2.57
C SER A 315 2.76 -9.91 2.85
N MET A 316 3.28 -10.63 3.84
CA MET A 316 4.73 -10.72 4.07
C MET A 316 5.43 -11.48 2.95
N VAL A 317 4.88 -12.62 2.49
CA VAL A 317 5.40 -13.36 1.33
C VAL A 317 5.38 -12.48 0.07
N ASN A 318 4.25 -11.79 -0.19
CA ASN A 318 4.16 -10.83 -1.31
C ASN A 318 5.25 -9.76 -1.20
N SER A 319 5.40 -9.12 -0.06
CA SER A 319 6.38 -8.05 0.15
C SER A 319 7.81 -8.50 -0.10
N ILE A 320 8.19 -9.68 0.40
CA ILE A 320 9.52 -10.26 0.20
C ILE A 320 9.75 -10.58 -1.28
N LEU A 321 8.78 -11.22 -1.93
CA LEU A 321 8.87 -11.57 -3.35
C LEU A 321 8.96 -10.34 -4.24
N ILE A 322 8.21 -9.28 -3.97
CA ILE A 322 8.24 -8.03 -4.73
C ILE A 322 9.60 -7.35 -4.64
N VAL A 323 10.23 -7.33 -3.47
CA VAL A 323 11.59 -6.78 -3.31
C VAL A 323 12.59 -7.50 -4.23
N ALA A 324 12.45 -8.82 -4.39
CA ALA A 324 13.32 -9.62 -5.26
C ALA A 324 12.92 -9.55 -6.74
N LEU A 325 11.62 -9.71 -7.03
CA LEU A 325 11.13 -9.90 -8.41
C LEU A 325 11.11 -8.60 -9.23
N VAL A 326 10.77 -7.45 -8.62
CA VAL A 326 10.65 -6.19 -9.38
C VAL A 326 11.96 -5.78 -10.07
N PRO A 327 13.13 -5.82 -9.43
CA PRO A 327 14.39 -5.54 -10.11
C PRO A 327 14.69 -6.54 -11.23
N ILE A 328 14.42 -7.83 -11.01
CA ILE A 328 14.67 -8.90 -11.99
C ILE A 328 13.79 -8.73 -13.22
N THR A 329 12.48 -8.58 -13.01
CA THR A 329 11.51 -8.38 -14.11
C THR A 329 11.77 -7.08 -14.86
N GLY A 330 12.14 -6.01 -14.16
CA GLY A 330 12.52 -4.73 -14.76
C GLY A 330 13.67 -4.88 -15.77
N VAL A 331 14.70 -5.67 -15.44
CA VAL A 331 15.83 -5.95 -16.34
C VAL A 331 15.43 -6.86 -17.50
N LEU A 332 14.69 -7.93 -17.22
CA LEU A 332 14.35 -8.94 -18.24
C LEU A 332 13.35 -8.42 -19.28
N THR A 333 12.48 -7.51 -18.89
CA THR A 333 11.35 -7.06 -19.74
C THR A 333 11.54 -5.68 -20.36
N GLN A 334 12.74 -5.08 -20.30
CA GLN A 334 13.02 -3.71 -20.81
C GLN A 334 12.62 -3.52 -22.28
N LYS A 335 12.72 -4.56 -23.10
CA LYS A 335 12.41 -4.52 -24.55
C LYS A 335 10.95 -4.78 -24.88
N ILE A 336 10.12 -5.11 -23.88
CA ILE A 336 8.71 -5.45 -24.07
C ILE A 336 7.87 -4.20 -23.79
N ALA A 337 6.91 -3.90 -24.67
CA ALA A 337 5.99 -2.78 -24.52
C ALA A 337 5.23 -2.85 -23.19
N ALA A 338 5.09 -1.71 -22.51
CA ALA A 338 4.47 -1.63 -21.19
C ALA A 338 3.02 -2.15 -21.21
N TYR A 339 2.26 -1.84 -22.26
CA TYR A 339 0.90 -2.32 -22.43
C TYR A 339 0.80 -3.87 -22.42
N ARG A 340 1.72 -4.55 -23.13
CA ARG A 340 1.76 -6.04 -23.15
C ARG A 340 2.07 -6.61 -21.76
N MET A 341 2.99 -5.98 -21.06
CA MET A 341 3.36 -6.39 -19.71
C MET A 341 2.21 -6.24 -18.72
N VAL A 342 1.40 -5.19 -18.86
CA VAL A 342 0.20 -5.00 -18.05
C VAL A 342 -0.81 -6.12 -18.33
N ILE A 343 -1.04 -6.51 -19.59
CA ILE A 343 -1.95 -7.63 -19.92
C ILE A 343 -1.46 -8.93 -19.31
N VAL A 344 -0.20 -9.31 -19.59
CA VAL A 344 0.36 -10.60 -19.13
C VAL A 344 0.41 -10.66 -17.62
N GLY A 345 0.91 -9.61 -16.99
CA GLY A 345 1.02 -9.55 -15.53
C GLY A 345 -0.34 -9.56 -14.83
N SER A 346 -1.33 -8.81 -15.35
CA SER A 346 -2.68 -8.81 -14.79
C SER A 346 -3.41 -10.14 -14.99
N LEU A 347 -3.16 -10.85 -16.11
CA LEU A 347 -3.68 -12.20 -16.34
C LEU A 347 -3.12 -13.19 -15.32
N ILE A 348 -1.80 -13.18 -15.11
CA ILE A 348 -1.14 -14.02 -14.10
C ILE A 348 -1.71 -13.71 -12.69
N SER A 349 -1.83 -12.43 -12.34
CA SER A 349 -2.42 -12.02 -11.05
C SER A 349 -3.88 -12.46 -10.92
N ALA A 350 -4.70 -12.35 -11.97
CA ALA A 350 -6.09 -12.79 -11.91
C ALA A 350 -6.21 -14.31 -11.78
N LEU A 351 -5.39 -15.06 -12.53
CA LEU A 351 -5.38 -16.52 -12.47
C LEU A 351 -4.92 -17.03 -11.10
N SER A 352 -4.06 -16.30 -10.39
CA SER A 352 -3.60 -16.71 -9.07
C SER A 352 -4.73 -16.85 -8.05
N VAL A 353 -5.78 -16.04 -8.15
CA VAL A 353 -6.92 -16.05 -7.22
C VAL A 353 -7.65 -17.39 -7.24
N PHE A 354 -7.63 -18.10 -8.36
CA PHE A 354 -8.32 -19.38 -8.51
C PHE A 354 -7.70 -20.51 -7.68
N PHE A 355 -6.49 -20.36 -7.14
CA PHE A 355 -5.97 -21.28 -6.12
C PHE A 355 -6.81 -21.30 -4.84
N LEU A 356 -7.50 -20.21 -4.53
CA LEU A 356 -8.45 -20.14 -3.41
C LEU A 356 -9.90 -20.44 -3.80
N ALA A 357 -10.17 -20.56 -5.09
CA ALA A 357 -11.49 -20.88 -5.63
C ALA A 357 -11.71 -22.40 -5.83
N VAL A 358 -10.71 -23.21 -5.50
CA VAL A 358 -10.80 -24.68 -5.55
C VAL A 358 -10.71 -25.25 -4.13
N PRO A 359 -11.25 -26.46 -3.88
CA PRO A 359 -11.18 -27.08 -2.56
C PRO A 359 -9.74 -27.18 -2.04
N ALA A 360 -9.51 -26.77 -0.80
CA ALA A 360 -8.19 -26.80 -0.18
C ALA A 360 -7.59 -28.22 -0.16
N GLU A 361 -8.42 -29.25 -0.10
CA GLU A 361 -8.00 -30.67 -0.14
C GLU A 361 -7.20 -31.05 -1.37
N TRP A 362 -7.34 -30.34 -2.49
CA TRP A 362 -6.52 -30.57 -3.68
C TRP A 362 -5.03 -30.30 -3.43
N PHE A 363 -4.70 -29.48 -2.46
CA PHE A 363 -3.32 -29.17 -2.06
C PHE A 363 -2.77 -30.07 -0.98
N LYS A 364 -3.55 -31.07 -0.51
CA LYS A 364 -3.11 -32.03 0.50
C LYS A 364 -1.79 -32.76 0.15
N PRO A 365 -1.57 -33.26 -1.10
CA PRO A 365 -0.30 -33.85 -1.44
C PRO A 365 0.91 -32.92 -1.33
N LEU A 366 0.70 -31.60 -1.51
CA LEU A 366 1.73 -30.59 -1.30
C LEU A 366 1.93 -30.28 0.18
N ALA A 367 0.84 -30.29 0.97
CA ALA A 367 0.87 -30.06 2.41
C ALA A 367 1.56 -31.20 3.16
N ASP A 368 1.34 -32.44 2.74
CA ASP A 368 1.97 -33.62 3.30
C ASP A 368 3.41 -33.84 2.79
N GLY A 369 3.84 -33.04 1.78
CA GLY A 369 5.16 -33.14 1.14
C GLY A 369 6.21 -32.19 1.70
N TRP A 370 7.36 -32.12 1.02
CA TRP A 370 8.48 -31.25 1.39
C TRP A 370 8.09 -29.75 1.45
N LEU A 371 7.18 -29.32 0.56
CA LEU A 371 6.74 -27.93 0.50
C LEU A 371 5.89 -27.57 1.73
N GLY A 372 5.06 -28.49 2.19
CA GLY A 372 4.31 -28.32 3.44
C GLY A 372 5.23 -28.23 4.65
N ASN A 373 6.27 -29.06 4.73
CA ASN A 373 7.28 -28.96 5.78
C ASN A 373 7.99 -27.61 5.76
N LEU A 374 8.48 -27.16 4.60
CA LEU A 374 9.18 -25.90 4.45
C LEU A 374 8.30 -24.69 4.85
N ILE A 375 7.06 -24.67 4.39
CA ILE A 375 6.17 -23.53 4.64
C ILE A 375 5.51 -23.65 6.02
N GLY A 376 4.96 -24.81 6.35
CA GLY A 376 4.22 -25.01 7.59
C GLY A 376 5.11 -25.05 8.82
N HIS A 377 6.16 -25.89 8.81
CA HIS A 377 6.99 -26.11 9.99
C HIS A 377 8.18 -25.16 10.06
N ASP A 378 8.96 -25.01 8.98
CA ASP A 378 10.18 -24.20 9.02
C ASP A 378 9.89 -22.69 8.99
N TRP A 379 8.91 -22.26 8.17
CA TRP A 379 8.57 -20.83 8.00
C TRP A 379 7.52 -20.35 9.01
N LEU A 380 6.37 -21.05 9.10
CA LEU A 380 5.23 -20.59 9.89
C LEU A 380 5.24 -21.16 11.32
N HIS A 381 6.07 -22.18 11.60
CA HIS A 381 6.17 -22.87 12.90
C HIS A 381 4.83 -23.46 13.38
N LEU A 382 4.05 -24.02 12.45
CA LEU A 382 2.76 -24.61 12.75
C LEU A 382 2.94 -25.94 13.52
N PRO A 383 2.17 -26.21 14.56
CA PRO A 383 2.15 -27.49 15.23
C PRO A 383 1.31 -28.51 14.44
N GLY A 384 1.76 -29.77 14.41
CA GLY A 384 0.98 -30.87 13.82
C GLY A 384 0.90 -30.85 12.30
N ALA A 385 -0.13 -31.48 11.74
CA ALA A 385 -0.31 -31.54 10.28
C ALA A 385 -0.61 -30.17 9.68
N VAL A 386 0.02 -29.89 8.54
CA VAL A 386 -0.15 -28.58 7.83
C VAL A 386 -1.50 -28.57 7.12
N ASN A 387 -2.34 -27.59 7.45
CA ASN A 387 -3.61 -27.42 6.73
C ASN A 387 -3.33 -27.09 5.25
N PRO A 388 -3.91 -27.85 4.30
CA PRO A 388 -3.69 -27.63 2.86
C PRO A 388 -4.00 -26.21 2.37
N LEU A 389 -4.86 -25.47 3.07
CA LEU A 389 -5.19 -24.08 2.73
C LEU A 389 -3.96 -23.16 2.79
N TYR A 390 -2.97 -23.42 3.66
CA TYR A 390 -1.73 -22.64 3.68
C TYR A 390 -0.97 -22.75 2.35
N LEU A 391 -1.00 -23.94 1.73
CA LEU A 391 -0.35 -24.16 0.44
C LEU A 391 -1.09 -23.46 -0.70
N ALA A 392 -2.43 -23.49 -0.67
CA ALA A 392 -3.27 -22.74 -1.59
C ALA A 392 -2.98 -21.23 -1.52
N ILE A 393 -2.92 -20.67 -0.30
CA ILE A 393 -2.59 -19.25 -0.06
C ILE A 393 -1.17 -18.93 -0.55
N PHE A 394 -0.19 -19.78 -0.24
CA PHE A 394 1.21 -19.57 -0.68
C PHE A 394 1.33 -19.54 -2.20
N LEU A 395 0.70 -20.46 -2.90
CA LEU A 395 0.68 -20.50 -4.37
C LEU A 395 -0.04 -19.30 -4.95
N PHE A 396 -1.19 -18.94 -4.39
CA PHE A 396 -1.92 -17.72 -4.76
C PHE A 396 -1.02 -16.49 -4.66
N VAL A 397 -0.42 -16.26 -3.50
CA VAL A 397 0.39 -15.05 -3.25
C VAL A 397 1.67 -15.05 -4.08
N THR A 398 2.31 -16.21 -4.25
CA THR A 398 3.51 -16.33 -5.08
C THR A 398 3.22 -15.96 -6.53
N LEU A 399 2.17 -16.53 -7.11
CA LEU A 399 1.80 -16.25 -8.51
C LEU A 399 1.27 -14.80 -8.65
N LEU A 400 0.53 -14.30 -7.66
CA LEU A 400 0.12 -12.90 -7.58
C LEU A 400 1.33 -11.96 -7.64
N SER A 401 2.38 -12.25 -6.83
CA SER A 401 3.60 -11.43 -6.77
C SER A 401 4.36 -11.42 -8.09
N VAL A 402 4.43 -12.57 -8.79
CA VAL A 402 5.00 -12.65 -10.13
C VAL A 402 4.21 -11.75 -11.10
N GLY A 403 2.90 -11.86 -11.10
CA GLY A 403 2.03 -11.01 -11.93
C GLY A 403 2.22 -9.54 -11.60
N GLU A 404 2.22 -9.16 -10.32
CA GLU A 404 2.39 -7.80 -9.85
C GLU A 404 3.73 -7.20 -10.27
N ALA A 405 4.81 -7.93 -10.14
CA ALA A 405 6.14 -7.49 -10.56
C ALA A 405 6.22 -7.18 -12.06
N LEU A 406 5.38 -7.83 -12.87
CA LEU A 406 5.31 -7.60 -14.31
C LEU A 406 4.44 -6.38 -14.67
N TRP A 407 3.27 -6.20 -14.06
CA TRP A 407 2.34 -5.15 -14.49
C TRP A 407 2.45 -3.84 -13.68
N SER A 408 2.74 -3.90 -12.39
CA SER A 408 2.62 -2.72 -11.51
C SER A 408 3.61 -1.60 -11.88
N PRO A 409 4.93 -1.85 -12.09
CA PRO A 409 5.85 -0.80 -12.53
C PRO A 409 5.51 -0.26 -13.93
N ARG A 410 5.04 -1.12 -14.82
CA ARG A 410 4.72 -0.79 -16.21
C ARG A 410 3.46 0.06 -16.35
N LEU A 411 2.55 -0.02 -15.39
CA LEU A 411 1.38 0.81 -15.34
C LEU A 411 1.73 2.30 -15.22
N TYR A 412 2.66 2.63 -14.34
CA TYR A 412 3.12 4.01 -14.16
C TYR A 412 3.90 4.51 -15.38
N GLU A 413 4.71 3.65 -16.00
CA GLU A 413 5.40 3.95 -17.26
C GLU A 413 4.39 4.27 -18.37
N TYR A 414 3.36 3.45 -18.52
CA TYR A 414 2.31 3.64 -19.53
C TYR A 414 1.50 4.91 -19.27
N ALA A 415 1.11 5.16 -18.03
CA ALA A 415 0.40 6.38 -17.64
C ALA A 415 1.19 7.66 -17.96
N SER A 416 2.49 7.66 -17.71
CA SER A 416 3.35 8.79 -18.02
C SER A 416 3.58 8.98 -19.53
N ALA A 417 3.59 7.90 -20.32
CA ALA A 417 3.78 7.93 -21.77
C ALA A 417 2.55 8.49 -22.53
N ILE A 418 1.36 8.34 -21.98
CA ILE A 418 0.11 8.85 -22.57
C ILE A 418 -0.08 10.35 -22.28
N ALA A 419 0.47 10.84 -21.18
CA ALA A 419 0.29 12.22 -20.76
C ALA A 419 0.86 13.20 -21.79
N PRO A 420 0.12 14.27 -22.16
CA PRO A 420 0.67 15.36 -22.94
C PRO A 420 1.85 16.00 -22.22
N LYS A 421 2.83 16.51 -22.99
CA LYS A 421 4.01 17.18 -22.43
C LYS A 421 3.60 18.34 -21.51
N GLY A 422 4.11 18.33 -20.28
CA GLY A 422 3.81 19.34 -19.25
C GLY A 422 2.54 19.06 -18.42
N GLN A 423 1.82 17.97 -18.66
CA GLN A 423 0.63 17.57 -17.90
C GLN A 423 0.80 16.22 -17.19
N GLU A 424 2.03 15.70 -17.13
CA GLU A 424 2.34 14.39 -16.58
C GLU A 424 1.87 14.23 -15.11
N ALA A 425 2.08 15.27 -14.30
CA ALA A 425 1.67 15.28 -12.90
C ALA A 425 0.14 15.21 -12.75
N SER A 426 -0.60 15.90 -13.63
CA SER A 426 -2.07 15.91 -13.63
C SER A 426 -2.64 14.55 -14.03
N TYR A 427 -2.09 13.93 -15.08
CA TYR A 427 -2.48 12.58 -15.48
C TYR A 427 -2.19 11.54 -14.39
N MET A 428 -1.04 11.65 -13.71
CA MET A 428 -0.70 10.79 -12.60
C MET A 428 -1.67 10.95 -11.42
N ALA A 429 -2.05 12.18 -11.07
CA ALA A 429 -3.04 12.44 -10.02
C ALA A 429 -4.42 11.84 -10.39
N LEU A 430 -4.85 12.01 -11.65
CA LEU A 430 -6.11 11.47 -12.15
C LEU A 430 -6.12 9.94 -12.25
N SER A 431 -4.95 9.31 -12.41
CA SER A 431 -4.84 7.85 -12.39
C SER A 431 -5.27 7.22 -11.05
N LEU A 432 -5.32 8.01 -9.98
CA LEU A 432 -5.78 7.55 -8.67
C LEU A 432 -7.32 7.49 -8.54
N LEU A 433 -8.07 8.20 -9.40
CA LEU A 433 -9.54 8.23 -9.35
C LEU A 433 -10.20 6.85 -9.49
N PRO A 434 -9.84 6.01 -10.47
CA PRO A 434 -10.41 4.66 -10.56
C PRO A 434 -10.09 3.81 -9.32
N TYR A 435 -8.93 3.99 -8.70
CA TYR A 435 -8.58 3.28 -7.47
C TYR A 435 -9.41 3.73 -6.27
N PHE A 436 -9.78 4.99 -6.21
CA PHE A 436 -10.72 5.49 -5.23
C PHE A 436 -12.08 4.78 -5.35
N LEU A 437 -12.63 4.71 -6.56
CA LEU A 437 -13.89 4.00 -6.83
C LEU A 437 -13.77 2.51 -6.50
N ALA A 438 -12.65 1.88 -6.86
CA ALA A 438 -12.38 0.49 -6.54
C ALA A 438 -12.39 0.20 -5.04
N LYS A 439 -11.74 1.03 -4.23
CA LYS A 439 -11.71 0.88 -2.77
C LYS A 439 -13.10 0.97 -2.17
N PHE A 440 -13.92 1.89 -2.65
CA PHE A 440 -15.29 2.05 -2.20
C PHE A 440 -16.14 0.83 -2.56
N PHE A 441 -16.04 0.37 -3.81
CA PHE A 441 -16.74 -0.81 -4.29
C PHE A 441 -16.31 -2.08 -3.53
N VAL A 442 -15.01 -2.31 -3.38
CA VAL A 442 -14.49 -3.49 -2.69
C VAL A 442 -14.81 -3.45 -1.20
N GLY A 443 -14.74 -2.29 -0.55
CA GLY A 443 -15.11 -2.18 0.86
C GLY A 443 -16.56 -2.58 1.13
N GLY A 444 -17.49 -2.11 0.30
CA GLY A 444 -18.89 -2.51 0.39
C GLY A 444 -19.12 -3.99 0.05
N SER A 445 -18.52 -4.48 -1.04
CA SER A 445 -18.67 -5.87 -1.47
C SER A 445 -17.95 -6.87 -0.58
N SER A 446 -16.82 -6.51 0.05
CA SER A 446 -16.06 -7.40 0.91
C SER A 446 -16.86 -7.88 2.12
N GLY A 447 -17.57 -6.98 2.78
CA GLY A 447 -18.43 -7.32 3.91
C GLY A 447 -19.59 -8.21 3.50
N TRP A 448 -20.23 -7.92 2.35
CA TRP A 448 -21.29 -8.76 1.80
C TRP A 448 -20.79 -10.16 1.41
N LEU A 449 -19.66 -10.26 0.73
CA LEU A 449 -19.04 -11.54 0.35
C LEU A 449 -18.71 -12.39 1.58
N LEU A 450 -18.16 -11.79 2.63
CA LEU A 450 -17.86 -12.49 3.88
C LEU A 450 -19.13 -12.95 4.58
N ALA A 451 -20.12 -12.08 4.74
CA ALA A 451 -21.37 -12.42 5.41
C ALA A 451 -22.15 -13.52 4.68
N THR A 452 -22.06 -13.58 3.33
CA THR A 452 -22.79 -14.54 2.52
C THR A 452 -22.07 -15.87 2.37
N TYR A 453 -20.77 -15.84 2.08
CA TYR A 453 -20.02 -17.05 1.68
C TYR A 453 -19.03 -17.54 2.72
N CYS A 454 -18.66 -16.72 3.69
CA CYS A 454 -17.74 -17.09 4.76
C CYS A 454 -18.19 -16.49 6.12
N PRO A 455 -19.43 -16.78 6.58
CA PRO A 455 -19.96 -16.23 7.83
C PRO A 455 -19.17 -16.73 9.05
N GLU A 456 -19.32 -16.06 10.20
CA GLU A 456 -18.70 -16.50 11.44
C GLU A 456 -19.26 -17.86 11.92
N THR A 457 -20.56 -18.03 11.75
CA THR A 457 -21.28 -19.25 12.14
C THR A 457 -22.11 -19.79 10.97
N GLY A 458 -22.21 -21.10 10.85
CA GLY A 458 -22.96 -21.78 9.81
C GLY A 458 -22.10 -22.35 8.67
N ALA A 459 -22.73 -22.75 7.58
CA ALA A 459 -22.05 -23.31 6.42
C ALA A 459 -21.24 -22.22 5.69
N ARG A 460 -20.03 -22.57 5.27
CA ARG A 460 -19.12 -21.70 4.55
C ARG A 460 -18.84 -22.24 3.16
N HIS A 461 -18.75 -21.35 2.19
CA HIS A 461 -18.43 -21.65 0.78
C HIS A 461 -17.37 -20.65 0.28
N PRO A 462 -16.16 -20.63 0.88
CA PRO A 462 -15.12 -19.65 0.57
C PRO A 462 -14.65 -19.76 -0.88
N GLU A 463 -14.70 -20.96 -1.49
CA GLU A 463 -14.35 -21.17 -2.89
C GLU A 463 -15.21 -20.31 -3.82
N THR A 464 -16.51 -20.22 -3.55
CA THR A 464 -17.43 -19.37 -4.33
C THR A 464 -17.10 -17.89 -4.19
N MET A 465 -16.74 -17.46 -2.97
CA MET A 465 -16.30 -16.08 -2.73
C MET A 465 -15.07 -15.74 -3.58
N TRP A 466 -14.06 -16.60 -3.54
CA TRP A 466 -12.82 -16.40 -4.30
C TRP A 466 -13.01 -16.58 -5.81
N LEU A 467 -13.93 -17.41 -6.25
CA LEU A 467 -14.33 -17.51 -7.66
C LEU A 467 -14.91 -16.19 -8.17
N ILE A 468 -15.77 -15.53 -7.40
CA ILE A 468 -16.33 -14.21 -7.73
C ILE A 468 -15.21 -13.15 -7.81
N ILE A 469 -14.31 -13.12 -6.82
CA ILE A 469 -13.18 -12.19 -6.80
C ILE A 469 -12.24 -12.42 -7.98
N GLY A 470 -11.94 -13.67 -8.32
CA GLY A 470 -11.15 -14.04 -9.50
C GLY A 470 -11.82 -13.62 -10.81
N GLY A 471 -13.14 -13.80 -10.92
CA GLY A 471 -13.94 -13.31 -12.06
C GLY A 471 -13.86 -11.79 -12.24
N MET A 472 -13.98 -11.03 -11.16
CA MET A 472 -13.80 -9.57 -11.19
C MET A 472 -12.38 -9.18 -11.62
N ALA A 473 -11.36 -9.90 -11.19
CA ALA A 473 -9.97 -9.63 -11.55
C ALA A 473 -9.68 -9.87 -13.04
N LEU A 474 -10.34 -10.84 -13.67
CA LEU A 474 -10.23 -11.13 -15.11
C LEU A 474 -10.73 -10.00 -16.01
N VAL A 475 -11.55 -9.08 -15.49
CA VAL A 475 -12.02 -7.89 -16.25
C VAL A 475 -10.83 -7.09 -16.80
N THR A 476 -9.73 -6.96 -16.06
CA THR A 476 -8.55 -6.23 -16.52
C THR A 476 -7.90 -6.85 -17.75
N PRO A 477 -7.39 -8.10 -17.73
CA PRO A 477 -6.71 -8.66 -18.90
C PRO A 477 -7.65 -8.87 -20.08
N LEU A 478 -8.88 -9.33 -19.86
CA LEU A 478 -9.86 -9.55 -20.92
C LEU A 478 -10.29 -8.22 -21.56
N GLY A 479 -10.60 -7.21 -20.76
CA GLY A 479 -10.94 -5.88 -21.24
C GLY A 479 -9.78 -5.22 -22.00
N ALA A 480 -8.56 -5.34 -21.50
CA ALA A 480 -7.38 -4.80 -22.18
C ALA A 480 -7.12 -5.50 -23.54
N ILE A 481 -7.39 -6.80 -23.65
CA ILE A 481 -7.31 -7.52 -24.95
C ILE A 481 -8.42 -7.09 -25.90
N LEU A 482 -9.68 -7.08 -25.44
CA LEU A 482 -10.87 -6.77 -26.24
C LEU A 482 -10.85 -5.33 -26.77
N PHE A 483 -10.53 -4.39 -25.91
CA PHE A 483 -10.52 -2.95 -26.23
C PHE A 483 -9.16 -2.44 -26.70
N ARG A 484 -8.20 -3.33 -27.02
CA ARG A 484 -6.85 -2.99 -27.43
C ARG A 484 -6.78 -1.90 -28.49
N LYS A 485 -7.61 -2.01 -29.54
CA LYS A 485 -7.63 -1.07 -30.67
C LYS A 485 -8.02 0.36 -30.26
N TYR A 486 -8.82 0.51 -29.20
CA TYR A 486 -9.31 1.81 -28.72
C TYR A 486 -8.43 2.43 -27.66
N ILE A 487 -7.79 1.60 -26.83
CA ILE A 487 -7.07 2.03 -25.62
C ILE A 487 -5.56 2.10 -25.84
N GLN A 488 -5.00 1.22 -26.70
CA GLN A 488 -3.56 1.22 -26.94
C GLN A 488 -3.14 2.51 -27.63
N VAL A 489 -2.24 3.25 -26.96
CA VAL A 489 -1.57 4.42 -27.52
C VAL A 489 -0.18 4.00 -27.98
N HIS A 490 0.30 4.60 -29.08
CA HIS A 490 1.67 4.35 -29.53
C HIS A 490 2.65 4.85 -28.48
N GLU A 491 3.41 3.91 -27.90
CA GLU A 491 4.50 4.26 -26.99
C GLU A 491 5.65 4.88 -27.81
N ALA A 492 6.03 6.11 -27.49
CA ALA A 492 7.11 6.80 -28.19
C ALA A 492 8.41 5.99 -28.07
N GLY A 493 8.92 5.51 -29.22
CA GLY A 493 10.18 4.75 -29.30
C GLY A 493 10.07 3.23 -29.23
N ARG A 494 8.87 2.64 -29.29
CA ARG A 494 8.67 1.18 -29.33
C ARG A 494 7.56 0.75 -30.27
#